data_60036141bcceb7fc9b25492a50659d41
#
_entry.id   60036141bcceb7fc9b25492a50659d41
#
_cell.length_a   1.000
_cell.length_b   1.000
_cell.length_c   1.000
_cell.angle_alpha   90.00
_cell.angle_beta   90.00
_cell.angle_gamma   90.00
#
_symmetry.space_group_name_H-M   'P 1'
#
loop_
_entity.id
_entity.type
_entity.pdbx_description
1 polymer ?
#
loop_
_entity_poly.entity_id
_entity_poly.type
_entity_poly.pdbx_seq_one_letter_code
_entity_poly.pdbx_strand_id
1 'polypeptide(L)'
;MSNDMCNVVLVRPDAPDFKTPKDALQWLNGKIVAAPKGSCVDRFVLDAFKKENIKPESYLNQNIEVITSNFRAKKIDGAAIWEPTASKLVEEGLAKRVASGYTVGLSDGAFLAMRDDLIKARPDIAQAWMNAELDAQLFLADEKNAKEVIDIGMAYTTGFTRTSISRSVYGQSPDQMGSKVRFTLPFTFTPDARKLVAGATSFLKEMKAINVAELRSDAIVTKFADEALKARNLKAPVGDVTVINPAPN
;
A
#
# COMPACT_ATOMS: atom_id res chain seq x y z
N MET A 1 8.22 2.02 -1.08
CA MET A 1 7.37 2.97 -0.32
C MET A 1 6.41 3.65 -1.26
N SER A 2 5.15 3.78 -0.90
CA SER A 2 4.08 4.34 -1.74
C SER A 2 3.08 5.11 -0.89
N ASN A 3 2.41 6.08 -1.49
CA ASN A 3 1.34 6.83 -0.83
C ASN A 3 -0.05 6.32 -1.20
N ASP A 4 -0.18 5.35 -2.09
CA ASP A 4 -1.48 4.97 -2.60
C ASP A 4 -1.70 3.47 -2.87
N MET A 5 -0.70 2.63 -2.69
CA MET A 5 -0.89 1.17 -2.86
C MET A 5 -1.64 0.54 -1.69
N CYS A 6 -1.28 0.91 -0.46
CA CYS A 6 -1.97 0.47 0.74
C CYS A 6 -3.04 1.47 1.21
N ASN A 7 -2.93 2.73 0.84
CA ASN A 7 -3.72 3.83 1.39
C ASN A 7 -4.72 4.36 0.35
N VAL A 8 -5.80 3.65 0.12
CA VAL A 8 -6.84 4.04 -0.86
C VAL A 8 -8.18 4.21 -0.17
N VAL A 9 -8.88 5.32 -0.48
CA VAL A 9 -10.27 5.53 -0.08
C VAL A 9 -11.17 5.38 -1.31
N LEU A 10 -12.16 4.51 -1.16
CA LEU A 10 -13.23 4.30 -2.12
C LEU A 10 -14.55 4.78 -1.54
N VAL A 11 -15.44 5.23 -2.43
CA VAL A 11 -16.85 5.49 -2.12
C VAL A 11 -17.74 4.72 -3.09
N ARG A 12 -19.01 4.53 -2.73
CA ARG A 12 -19.99 3.85 -3.61
C ARG A 12 -20.15 4.60 -4.94
N PRO A 13 -20.52 3.91 -6.03
CA PRO A 13 -20.48 4.48 -7.39
C PRO A 13 -21.50 5.61 -7.60
N ASP A 14 -22.59 5.61 -6.84
CA ASP A 14 -23.64 6.64 -6.86
C ASP A 14 -23.37 7.84 -5.92
N ALA A 15 -22.17 7.88 -5.27
CA ALA A 15 -21.72 9.08 -4.59
C ALA A 15 -21.56 10.25 -5.59
N PRO A 16 -21.69 11.50 -5.13
CA PRO A 16 -21.46 12.66 -5.99
C PRO A 16 -20.10 12.66 -6.67
N ASP A 17 -19.97 13.41 -7.75
CA ASP A 17 -18.66 13.73 -8.30
C ASP A 17 -18.04 14.86 -7.48
N PHE A 18 -16.85 14.61 -6.94
CA PHE A 18 -16.15 15.55 -6.07
C PHE A 18 -15.17 16.40 -6.87
N LYS A 19 -15.06 17.68 -6.53
CA LYS A 19 -14.09 18.59 -7.15
C LYS A 19 -12.66 18.29 -6.67
N THR A 20 -12.54 17.90 -5.41
CA THR A 20 -11.25 17.60 -4.78
C THR A 20 -11.32 16.32 -3.92
N PRO A 21 -10.19 15.64 -3.71
CA PRO A 21 -10.14 14.54 -2.75
C PRO A 21 -10.58 14.93 -1.33
N LYS A 22 -10.34 16.20 -0.95
CA LYS A 22 -10.80 16.71 0.34
C LYS A 22 -12.33 16.76 0.43
N ASP A 23 -13.01 17.20 -0.63
CA ASP A 23 -14.49 17.20 -0.67
C ASP A 23 -15.05 15.77 -0.52
N ALA A 24 -14.38 14.81 -1.16
CA ALA A 24 -14.75 13.40 -1.05
C ALA A 24 -14.57 12.85 0.38
N LEU A 25 -13.48 13.20 1.03
CA LEU A 25 -13.26 12.84 2.44
C LEU A 25 -14.32 13.49 3.34
N GLN A 26 -14.62 14.76 3.14
CA GLN A 26 -15.67 15.47 3.92
C GLN A 26 -17.06 14.87 3.70
N TRP A 27 -17.34 14.34 2.52
CA TRP A 27 -18.61 13.64 2.25
C TRP A 27 -18.81 12.39 3.12
N LEU A 28 -17.72 11.76 3.60
CA LEU A 28 -17.77 10.60 4.48
C LEU A 28 -18.22 10.95 5.91
N ASN A 29 -18.36 12.24 6.25
CA ASN A 29 -18.91 12.66 7.52
C ASN A 29 -20.38 12.21 7.65
N GLY A 30 -20.75 11.53 8.73
CA GLY A 30 -22.08 10.96 8.92
C GLY A 30 -22.41 9.77 8.01
N LYS A 31 -21.41 9.12 7.40
CA LYS A 31 -21.56 7.96 6.51
C LYS A 31 -21.09 6.68 7.16
N ILE A 32 -21.46 5.54 6.56
CA ILE A 32 -21.01 4.22 7.00
C ILE A 32 -19.71 3.89 6.23
N VAL A 33 -18.61 3.81 6.98
CA VAL A 33 -17.27 3.55 6.43
C VAL A 33 -16.70 2.27 7.00
N ALA A 34 -16.01 1.48 6.17
CA ALA A 34 -15.39 0.24 6.58
C ALA A 34 -13.88 0.24 6.29
N ALA A 35 -13.12 -0.45 7.14
CA ALA A 35 -11.70 -0.76 6.90
C ALA A 35 -11.31 -2.03 7.66
N PRO A 36 -10.27 -2.77 7.22
CA PRO A 36 -9.67 -3.85 7.99
C PRO A 36 -8.89 -3.26 9.18
N LYS A 37 -9.43 -3.41 10.39
CA LYS A 37 -8.91 -2.80 11.60
C LYS A 37 -7.50 -3.30 11.94
N GLY A 38 -6.62 -2.42 12.41
CA GLY A 38 -5.23 -2.73 12.74
C GLY A 38 -4.29 -2.82 11.53
N SER A 39 -4.78 -2.52 10.33
CA SER A 39 -4.00 -2.53 9.09
C SER A 39 -3.41 -1.16 8.74
N CYS A 40 -2.61 -1.11 7.68
CA CYS A 40 -2.10 0.13 7.10
C CYS A 40 -3.22 1.11 6.71
N VAL A 41 -4.28 0.61 6.08
CA VAL A 41 -5.41 1.46 5.68
C VAL A 41 -6.24 1.96 6.86
N ASP A 42 -6.32 1.20 7.94
CA ASP A 42 -6.98 1.64 9.18
C ASP A 42 -6.24 2.85 9.77
N ARG A 43 -4.93 2.74 9.93
CA ARG A 43 -4.09 3.84 10.38
C ARG A 43 -4.25 5.07 9.47
N PHE A 44 -4.14 4.85 8.16
CA PHE A 44 -4.26 5.92 7.17
C PHE A 44 -5.59 6.67 7.26
N VAL A 45 -6.72 5.93 7.23
CA VAL A 45 -8.03 6.58 7.20
C VAL A 45 -8.38 7.26 8.52
N LEU A 46 -7.96 6.70 9.66
CA LEU A 46 -8.15 7.34 10.97
C LEU A 46 -7.32 8.62 11.10
N ASP A 47 -6.07 8.63 10.60
CA ASP A 47 -5.25 9.84 10.54
C ASP A 47 -5.87 10.90 9.62
N ALA A 48 -6.38 10.48 8.44
CA ALA A 48 -7.09 11.36 7.52
C ALA A 48 -8.37 11.94 8.16
N PHE A 49 -9.16 11.12 8.83
CA PHE A 49 -10.38 11.56 9.53
C PHE A 49 -10.06 12.54 10.65
N LYS A 50 -9.03 12.26 11.44
CA LYS A 50 -8.59 13.17 12.50
C LYS A 50 -8.15 14.52 11.94
N LYS A 51 -7.32 14.50 10.88
CA LYS A 51 -6.80 15.72 10.23
C LYS A 51 -7.91 16.57 9.64
N GLU A 52 -8.91 15.96 9.02
CA GLU A 52 -10.01 16.65 8.35
C GLU A 52 -11.27 16.79 9.22
N ASN A 53 -11.19 16.40 10.51
CA ASN A 53 -12.31 16.42 11.47
C ASN A 53 -13.56 15.68 10.99
N ILE A 54 -13.37 14.50 10.41
CA ILE A 54 -14.44 13.65 9.88
C ILE A 54 -14.92 12.69 10.95
N LYS A 55 -16.24 12.59 11.11
CA LYS A 55 -16.89 11.67 12.03
C LYS A 55 -17.90 10.83 11.24
N PRO A 56 -17.55 9.61 10.83
CA PRO A 56 -18.51 8.72 10.20
C PRO A 56 -19.65 8.37 11.20
N GLU A 57 -20.83 8.06 10.67
CA GLU A 57 -21.93 7.52 11.48
C GLU A 57 -21.53 6.18 12.10
N SER A 58 -20.90 5.34 11.28
CA SER A 58 -20.37 4.05 11.73
C SER A 58 -19.03 3.78 11.05
N TYR A 59 -18.06 3.32 11.85
CA TYR A 59 -16.77 2.86 11.39
C TYR A 59 -16.64 1.35 11.64
N LEU A 60 -16.75 0.55 10.56
CA LEU A 60 -16.90 -0.90 10.64
C LEU A 60 -15.54 -1.60 10.44
N ASN A 61 -15.24 -2.55 11.33
CA ASN A 61 -14.12 -3.46 11.15
C ASN A 61 -14.54 -4.61 10.23
N GLN A 62 -14.07 -4.62 9.00
CA GLN A 62 -14.43 -5.63 8.00
C GLN A 62 -13.21 -6.02 7.17
N ASN A 63 -13.08 -7.30 6.85
CA ASN A 63 -12.08 -7.76 5.89
C ASN A 63 -12.47 -7.38 4.45
N ILE A 64 -11.53 -7.54 3.52
CA ILE A 64 -11.68 -7.11 2.13
C ILE A 64 -12.85 -7.79 1.41
N GLU A 65 -13.11 -9.07 1.68
CA GLU A 65 -14.19 -9.84 1.08
C GLU A 65 -15.55 -9.32 1.52
N VAL A 66 -15.69 -8.99 2.81
CA VAL A 66 -16.91 -8.40 3.37
C VAL A 66 -17.12 -6.99 2.84
N ILE A 67 -16.08 -6.17 2.76
CA ILE A 67 -16.13 -4.83 2.16
C ILE A 67 -16.61 -4.92 0.71
N THR A 68 -16.03 -5.82 -0.09
CA THR A 68 -16.43 -6.06 -1.48
C THR A 68 -17.91 -6.44 -1.58
N SER A 69 -18.37 -7.35 -0.73
CA SER A 69 -19.77 -7.77 -0.70
C SER A 69 -20.71 -6.64 -0.29
N ASN A 70 -20.27 -5.80 0.65
CA ASN A 70 -21.06 -4.67 1.14
C ASN A 70 -21.15 -3.52 0.11
N PHE A 71 -20.12 -3.29 -0.69
CA PHE A 71 -20.24 -2.38 -1.85
C PHE A 71 -21.28 -2.88 -2.86
N ARG A 72 -21.24 -4.18 -3.21
CA ARG A 72 -22.25 -4.79 -4.10
C ARG A 72 -23.65 -4.66 -3.55
N ALA A 73 -23.81 -4.87 -2.24
CA ALA A 73 -25.10 -4.77 -1.56
C ALA A 73 -25.50 -3.33 -1.16
N LYS A 74 -24.68 -2.34 -1.47
CA LYS A 74 -24.87 -0.91 -1.11
C LYS A 74 -25.08 -0.69 0.40
N LYS A 75 -24.42 -1.49 1.24
CA LYS A 75 -24.52 -1.43 2.71
C LYS A 75 -23.52 -0.51 3.37
N ILE A 76 -22.51 -0.05 2.63
CA ILE A 76 -21.51 0.92 3.08
C ILE A 76 -21.41 2.06 2.08
N ASP A 77 -21.09 3.24 2.56
CA ASP A 77 -20.92 4.43 1.72
C ASP A 77 -19.47 4.56 1.22
N GLY A 78 -18.52 4.14 2.05
CA GLY A 78 -17.11 4.19 1.71
C GLY A 78 -16.28 3.12 2.43
N ALA A 79 -15.07 2.92 1.95
CA ALA A 79 -14.09 2.07 2.62
C ALA A 79 -12.67 2.54 2.35
N ALA A 80 -11.78 2.22 3.30
CA ALA A 80 -10.35 2.28 3.08
C ALA A 80 -9.83 0.86 2.83
N ILE A 81 -9.15 0.66 1.70
CA ILE A 81 -8.59 -0.63 1.27
C ILE A 81 -7.27 -0.42 0.53
N TRP A 82 -6.72 -1.49 0.02
CA TRP A 82 -5.45 -1.50 -0.74
C TRP A 82 -5.60 -2.11 -2.14
N GLU A 83 -4.57 -1.90 -2.93
CA GLU A 83 -4.44 -2.51 -4.25
C GLU A 83 -4.10 -4.02 -4.12
N PRO A 84 -4.44 -4.87 -5.09
CA PRO A 84 -5.15 -4.56 -6.35
C PRO A 84 -6.69 -4.55 -6.21
N THR A 85 -7.24 -4.79 -5.02
CA THR A 85 -8.70 -4.85 -4.83
C THR A 85 -9.38 -3.50 -5.10
N ALA A 86 -8.72 -2.39 -4.76
CA ALA A 86 -9.24 -1.06 -5.07
C ALA A 86 -9.47 -0.88 -6.58
N SER A 87 -8.45 -1.19 -7.39
CA SER A 87 -8.55 -1.12 -8.85
C SER A 87 -9.62 -2.07 -9.41
N LYS A 88 -9.75 -3.28 -8.85
CA LYS A 88 -10.79 -4.25 -9.23
C LYS A 88 -12.19 -3.69 -8.97
N LEU A 89 -12.45 -3.14 -7.79
CA LEU A 89 -13.78 -2.61 -7.46
C LEU A 89 -14.16 -1.42 -8.35
N VAL A 90 -13.20 -0.60 -8.72
CA VAL A 90 -13.41 0.51 -9.67
C VAL A 90 -13.68 -0.03 -11.07
N GLU A 91 -12.96 -1.03 -11.54
CA GLU A 91 -13.16 -1.67 -12.84
C GLU A 91 -14.54 -2.35 -12.94
N GLU A 92 -14.99 -3.01 -11.88
CA GLU A 92 -16.32 -3.63 -11.79
C GLU A 92 -17.47 -2.60 -11.64
N GLY A 93 -17.15 -1.30 -11.55
CA GLY A 93 -18.15 -0.24 -11.34
C GLY A 93 -18.82 -0.28 -9.96
N LEU A 94 -18.21 -0.94 -9.01
CA LEU A 94 -18.72 -1.08 -7.64
C LEU A 94 -18.30 0.06 -6.72
N ALA A 95 -17.27 0.80 -7.10
CA ALA A 95 -16.76 1.91 -6.30
C ALA A 95 -16.11 2.98 -7.19
N LYS A 96 -15.96 4.19 -6.63
CA LYS A 96 -15.12 5.27 -7.16
C LYS A 96 -13.92 5.45 -6.22
N ARG A 97 -12.72 5.53 -6.78
CA ARG A 97 -11.53 5.94 -6.04
C ARG A 97 -11.54 7.45 -5.88
N VAL A 98 -11.38 7.96 -4.65
CA VAL A 98 -11.57 9.38 -4.35
C VAL A 98 -10.42 10.03 -3.61
N ALA A 99 -9.65 9.26 -2.85
CA ALA A 99 -8.49 9.76 -2.11
C ALA A 99 -7.48 8.65 -1.87
N SER A 100 -6.25 9.05 -1.53
CA SER A 100 -5.17 8.13 -1.14
C SER A 100 -4.26 8.79 -0.11
N GLY A 101 -3.24 8.06 0.34
CA GLY A 101 -2.18 8.63 1.15
C GLY A 101 -1.48 9.82 0.47
N TYR A 102 -1.42 9.84 -0.86
CA TYR A 102 -0.90 10.98 -1.60
C TYR A 102 -1.69 12.27 -1.31
N THR A 103 -3.02 12.17 -1.27
CA THR A 103 -3.94 13.29 -0.97
C THR A 103 -3.68 13.92 0.40
N VAL A 104 -3.34 13.11 1.39
CA VAL A 104 -3.16 13.56 2.79
C VAL A 104 -1.70 13.62 3.23
N GLY A 105 -0.77 13.30 2.34
CA GLY A 105 0.68 13.32 2.62
C GLY A 105 1.16 12.19 3.52
N LEU A 106 0.50 11.03 3.45
CA LEU A 106 0.86 9.82 4.21
C LEU A 106 1.42 8.75 3.28
N SER A 107 2.55 8.16 3.68
CA SER A 107 3.16 7.04 2.97
C SER A 107 2.98 5.74 3.73
N ASP A 108 3.09 4.63 3.01
CA ASP A 108 3.22 3.31 3.58
C ASP A 108 4.31 2.50 2.88
N GLY A 109 4.61 1.30 3.38
CA GLY A 109 5.66 0.46 2.82
C GLY A 109 5.44 -1.01 3.14
N ALA A 110 5.95 -1.86 2.25
CA ALA A 110 6.07 -3.28 2.51
C ALA A 110 7.46 -3.59 3.07
N PHE A 111 7.53 -4.57 3.95
CA PHE A 111 8.76 -4.99 4.61
C PHE A 111 8.89 -6.51 4.53
N LEU A 112 10.10 -6.97 4.27
CA LEU A 112 10.43 -8.38 4.37
C LEU A 112 10.68 -8.73 5.83
N ALA A 113 9.97 -9.74 6.32
CA ALA A 113 10.17 -10.30 7.66
C ALA A 113 10.74 -11.71 7.57
N MET A 114 11.78 -11.98 8.33
CA MET A 114 12.37 -13.32 8.48
C MET A 114 12.43 -13.69 9.96
N ARG A 115 12.33 -14.99 10.25
CA ARG A 115 12.48 -15.50 11.62
C ARG A 115 13.92 -15.36 12.09
N ASP A 116 14.11 -14.98 13.35
CA ASP A 116 15.44 -14.82 13.97
C ASP A 116 16.26 -16.12 13.95
N ASP A 117 15.61 -17.26 14.19
CA ASP A 117 16.28 -18.56 14.18
C ASP A 117 16.76 -18.94 12.77
N LEU A 118 16.01 -18.62 11.73
CA LEU A 118 16.45 -18.80 10.33
C LEU A 118 17.68 -17.94 10.03
N ILE A 119 17.63 -16.65 10.38
CA ILE A 119 18.73 -15.72 10.13
C ILE A 119 20.01 -16.17 10.85
N LYS A 120 19.86 -16.71 12.08
CA LYS A 120 20.99 -17.21 12.87
C LYS A 120 21.56 -18.53 12.35
N ALA A 121 20.67 -19.47 12.03
CA ALA A 121 21.08 -20.82 11.61
C ALA A 121 21.52 -20.87 10.14
N ARG A 122 20.92 -20.05 9.27
CA ARG A 122 21.12 -20.07 7.81
C ARG A 122 21.25 -18.64 7.25
N PRO A 123 22.29 -17.88 7.64
CA PRO A 123 22.53 -16.55 7.09
C PRO A 123 22.76 -16.57 5.56
N ASP A 124 23.25 -17.69 5.04
CA ASP A 124 23.38 -17.93 3.59
C ASP A 124 22.04 -17.85 2.86
N ILE A 125 20.96 -18.40 3.43
CA ILE A 125 19.61 -18.31 2.86
C ILE A 125 19.09 -16.86 2.93
N ALA A 126 19.31 -16.17 4.06
CA ALA A 126 18.92 -14.78 4.20
C ALA A 126 19.61 -13.90 3.15
N GLN A 127 20.92 -14.11 2.91
CA GLN A 127 21.66 -13.38 1.88
C GLN A 127 21.20 -13.73 0.47
N ALA A 128 20.97 -15.01 0.19
CA ALA A 128 20.46 -15.44 -1.12
C ALA A 128 19.08 -14.83 -1.43
N TRP A 129 18.20 -14.78 -0.43
CA TRP A 129 16.90 -14.12 -0.56
C TRP A 129 17.04 -12.62 -0.85
N MET A 130 17.90 -11.91 -0.11
CA MET A 130 18.10 -10.49 -0.35
C MET A 130 18.72 -10.21 -1.73
N ASN A 131 19.58 -11.08 -2.24
CA ASN A 131 20.08 -10.96 -3.61
C ASN A 131 18.96 -11.12 -4.65
N ALA A 132 18.07 -12.10 -4.47
CA ALA A 132 16.91 -12.31 -5.35
C ALA A 132 15.90 -11.15 -5.25
N GLU A 133 15.68 -10.61 -4.05
CA GLU A 133 14.85 -9.42 -3.84
C GLU A 133 15.41 -8.19 -4.56
N LEU A 134 16.74 -8.01 -4.54
CA LEU A 134 17.39 -6.93 -5.27
C LEU A 134 17.19 -7.08 -6.78
N ASP A 135 17.36 -8.30 -7.32
CA ASP A 135 17.08 -8.58 -8.72
C ASP A 135 15.63 -8.26 -9.09
N ALA A 136 14.69 -8.67 -8.25
CA ALA A 136 13.26 -8.43 -8.47
C ALA A 136 12.93 -6.92 -8.45
N GLN A 137 13.50 -6.16 -7.52
CA GLN A 137 13.28 -4.71 -7.46
C GLN A 137 13.90 -3.98 -8.65
N LEU A 138 15.11 -4.35 -9.08
CA LEU A 138 15.72 -3.79 -10.28
C LEU A 138 14.92 -4.12 -11.53
N PHE A 139 14.42 -5.36 -11.63
CA PHE A 139 13.56 -5.81 -12.72
C PHE A 139 12.25 -5.00 -12.76
N LEU A 140 11.63 -4.79 -11.60
CA LEU A 140 10.39 -4.02 -11.47
C LEU A 140 10.56 -2.54 -11.82
N ALA A 141 11.73 -1.96 -11.54
CA ALA A 141 12.04 -0.56 -11.82
C ALA A 141 12.28 -0.28 -13.33
N ASP A 142 12.63 -1.29 -14.12
CA ASP A 142 12.84 -1.12 -15.56
C ASP A 142 11.50 -1.22 -16.30
N GLU A 143 11.03 -0.10 -16.85
CA GLU A 143 9.77 0.01 -17.60
C GLU A 143 9.65 -1.00 -18.75
N LYS A 144 10.78 -1.46 -19.32
CA LYS A 144 10.78 -2.46 -20.39
C LYS A 144 10.21 -3.80 -19.95
N ASN A 145 10.28 -4.08 -18.65
CA ASN A 145 9.78 -5.32 -18.07
C ASN A 145 8.30 -5.22 -17.65
N ALA A 146 7.66 -4.06 -17.81
CA ALA A 146 6.31 -3.82 -17.28
C ALA A 146 5.30 -4.88 -17.72
N LYS A 147 5.34 -5.29 -18.99
CA LYS A 147 4.46 -6.37 -19.49
C LYS A 147 4.72 -7.69 -18.77
N GLU A 148 5.98 -8.07 -18.60
CA GLU A 148 6.36 -9.34 -17.95
C GLU A 148 6.02 -9.30 -16.44
N VAL A 149 6.19 -8.16 -15.78
CA VAL A 149 5.74 -7.95 -14.39
C VAL A 149 4.25 -8.23 -14.25
N ILE A 150 3.43 -7.74 -15.19
CA ILE A 150 1.99 -8.01 -15.20
C ILE A 150 1.70 -9.48 -15.48
N ASP A 151 2.42 -10.12 -16.41
CA ASP A 151 2.28 -11.54 -16.70
C ASP A 151 2.59 -12.40 -15.47
N ILE A 152 3.64 -12.07 -14.73
CA ILE A 152 3.97 -12.70 -13.43
C ILE A 152 2.84 -12.45 -12.42
N GLY A 153 2.38 -11.22 -12.27
CA GLY A 153 1.26 -10.89 -11.38
C GLY A 153 0.03 -11.73 -11.68
N MET A 154 -0.32 -11.89 -12.95
CA MET A 154 -1.44 -12.72 -13.39
C MET A 154 -1.23 -14.22 -13.12
N ALA A 155 0.00 -14.72 -13.23
CA ALA A 155 0.32 -16.11 -12.98
C ALA A 155 0.21 -16.50 -11.49
N TYR A 156 0.47 -15.56 -10.58
CA TYR A 156 0.53 -15.81 -9.12
C TYR A 156 -0.65 -15.22 -8.35
N THR A 157 -1.62 -14.58 -9.02
CA THR A 157 -2.82 -14.05 -8.37
C THR A 157 -4.08 -14.61 -9.00
N THR A 158 -5.14 -14.73 -8.22
CA THR A 158 -6.46 -15.17 -8.69
C THR A 158 -7.52 -14.12 -8.39
N GLY A 159 -8.56 -14.08 -9.23
CA GLY A 159 -9.70 -13.19 -9.02
C GLY A 159 -9.46 -11.72 -9.41
N PHE A 160 -8.36 -11.42 -10.10
CA PHE A 160 -8.06 -10.11 -10.67
C PHE A 160 -7.99 -10.19 -12.18
N THR A 161 -8.34 -9.09 -12.85
CA THR A 161 -8.12 -8.95 -14.28
C THR A 161 -6.73 -8.38 -14.54
N ARG A 162 -6.25 -8.55 -15.76
CA ARG A 162 -4.99 -7.93 -16.20
C ARG A 162 -5.04 -6.40 -16.02
N THR A 163 -6.18 -5.79 -16.32
CA THR A 163 -6.39 -4.35 -16.15
C THR A 163 -6.26 -3.92 -14.70
N SER A 164 -6.87 -4.64 -13.75
CA SER A 164 -6.77 -4.28 -12.32
C SER A 164 -5.33 -4.43 -11.79
N ILE A 165 -4.60 -5.47 -12.20
CA ILE A 165 -3.18 -5.64 -11.84
C ILE A 165 -2.33 -4.51 -12.46
N SER A 166 -2.48 -4.25 -13.77
CA SER A 166 -1.75 -3.18 -14.45
C SER A 166 -1.97 -1.81 -13.80
N ARG A 167 -3.21 -1.48 -13.51
CA ARG A 167 -3.55 -0.21 -12.85
C ARG A 167 -2.97 -0.12 -11.45
N SER A 168 -2.97 -1.22 -10.70
CA SER A 168 -2.43 -1.22 -9.34
C SER A 168 -0.92 -0.99 -9.32
N VAL A 169 -0.17 -1.54 -10.28
CA VAL A 169 1.30 -1.44 -10.30
C VAL A 169 1.79 -0.20 -11.04
N TYR A 170 1.23 0.11 -12.21
CA TYR A 170 1.74 1.14 -13.11
C TYR A 170 0.75 2.27 -13.40
N GLY A 171 -0.53 2.11 -13.06
CA GLY A 171 -1.55 3.08 -13.41
C GLY A 171 -1.45 4.35 -12.58
N GLN A 172 -1.69 5.50 -13.23
CA GLN A 172 -1.88 6.75 -12.52
C GLN A 172 -3.23 6.76 -11.81
N SER A 173 -3.20 7.10 -10.53
CA SER A 173 -4.43 7.30 -9.77
C SER A 173 -4.92 8.74 -9.94
N PRO A 174 -6.25 8.97 -10.00
CA PRO A 174 -6.80 10.31 -10.23
C PRO A 174 -6.34 11.36 -9.24
N ASP A 175 -6.03 10.95 -8.02
CA ASP A 175 -5.59 11.79 -6.92
C ASP A 175 -4.06 11.97 -6.84
N GLN A 176 -3.28 11.37 -7.73
CA GLN A 176 -1.81 11.51 -7.77
C GLN A 176 -1.32 12.81 -8.41
N MET A 177 -2.20 13.65 -8.89
CA MET A 177 -1.92 15.01 -9.37
C MET A 177 -0.77 15.10 -10.39
N GLY A 178 -0.66 14.10 -11.28
CA GLY A 178 0.38 14.07 -12.32
C GLY A 178 1.74 13.55 -11.86
N SER A 179 1.83 12.91 -10.70
CA SER A 179 3.07 12.25 -10.26
C SER A 179 3.58 11.29 -11.33
N LYS A 180 4.89 11.30 -11.56
CA LYS A 180 5.57 10.34 -12.45
C LYS A 180 6.03 9.08 -11.72
N VAL A 181 6.12 9.13 -10.41
CA VAL A 181 6.56 8.00 -9.58
C VAL A 181 5.34 7.35 -8.95
N ARG A 182 5.18 6.08 -9.18
CA ARG A 182 4.15 5.25 -8.57
C ARG A 182 4.57 4.81 -7.16
N PHE A 183 5.78 4.30 -7.02
CA PHE A 183 6.41 4.00 -5.74
C PHE A 183 7.92 3.87 -5.86
N THR A 184 8.61 4.18 -4.76
CA THR A 184 10.07 4.10 -4.66
C THR A 184 10.48 2.78 -4.03
N LEU A 185 11.60 2.24 -4.49
CA LEU A 185 12.19 0.97 -4.05
C LEU A 185 13.43 1.25 -3.17
N PRO A 186 13.27 1.43 -1.85
CA PRO A 186 14.39 1.77 -0.98
C PRO A 186 15.38 0.62 -0.80
N PHE A 187 14.92 -0.62 -0.89
CA PHE A 187 15.64 -1.87 -0.67
C PHE A 187 16.22 -2.06 0.74
N THR A 188 16.59 -0.99 1.43
CA THR A 188 17.06 -1.02 2.83
C THR A 188 16.25 -0.09 3.72
N PHE A 189 16.49 -0.12 5.03
CA PHE A 189 15.78 0.74 5.98
C PHE A 189 16.33 2.16 5.97
N THR A 190 15.71 3.02 5.17
CA THR A 190 15.95 4.47 5.19
C THR A 190 15.41 5.11 6.48
N PRO A 191 15.81 6.36 6.82
CA PRO A 191 15.22 7.09 7.94
C PRO A 191 13.70 7.17 7.87
N ASP A 192 13.11 7.36 6.67
CA ASP A 192 11.66 7.40 6.48
C ASP A 192 11.01 6.03 6.73
N ALA A 193 11.62 4.94 6.27
CA ALA A 193 11.15 3.59 6.55
C ALA A 193 11.15 3.30 8.06
N ARG A 194 12.19 3.72 8.78
CA ARG A 194 12.26 3.58 10.26
C ARG A 194 11.18 4.39 10.96
N LYS A 195 10.95 5.63 10.52
CA LYS A 195 9.88 6.49 11.04
C LYS A 195 8.50 5.89 10.81
N LEU A 196 8.28 5.31 9.64
CA LEU A 196 7.03 4.63 9.28
C LEU A 196 6.77 3.43 10.20
N VAL A 197 7.78 2.57 10.42
CA VAL A 197 7.66 1.42 11.33
C VAL A 197 7.41 1.86 12.77
N ALA A 198 8.11 2.88 13.26
CA ALA A 198 7.88 3.43 14.59
C ALA A 198 6.44 3.96 14.75
N GLY A 199 5.93 4.71 13.75
CA GLY A 199 4.55 5.20 13.75
C GLY A 199 3.52 4.06 13.71
N ALA A 200 3.77 3.01 12.94
CA ALA A 200 2.90 1.83 12.91
C ALA A 200 2.90 1.08 14.26
N THR A 201 4.05 0.94 14.90
CA THR A 201 4.15 0.32 16.23
C THR A 201 3.38 1.11 17.29
N SER A 202 3.53 2.45 17.30
CA SER A 202 2.78 3.33 18.20
C SER A 202 1.27 3.20 17.99
N PHE A 203 0.81 3.24 16.75
CA PHE A 203 -0.60 3.06 16.40
C PHE A 203 -1.16 1.72 16.91
N LEU A 204 -0.46 0.61 16.65
CA LEU A 204 -0.90 -0.71 17.09
C LEU A 204 -0.92 -0.83 18.62
N LYS A 205 -0.01 -0.15 19.32
CA LYS A 205 -0.04 -0.08 20.78
C LYS A 205 -1.23 0.71 21.31
N GLU A 206 -1.52 1.88 20.73
CA GLU A 206 -2.69 2.69 21.09
C GLU A 206 -4.00 1.89 20.91
N MET A 207 -4.06 1.09 19.83
CA MET A 207 -5.19 0.18 19.59
C MET A 207 -5.22 -1.06 20.49
N LYS A 208 -4.22 -1.24 21.36
CA LYS A 208 -4.04 -2.42 22.22
C LYS A 208 -3.89 -3.74 21.42
N ALA A 209 -3.47 -3.67 20.16
CA ALA A 209 -3.18 -4.83 19.33
C ALA A 209 -1.83 -5.46 19.69
N ILE A 210 -0.90 -4.67 20.22
CA ILE A 210 0.40 -5.09 20.74
C ILE A 210 0.68 -4.44 22.09
N ASN A 211 1.56 -5.06 22.89
CA ASN A 211 1.90 -4.57 24.24
C ASN A 211 3.19 -3.73 24.29
N VAL A 212 3.97 -3.71 23.19
CA VAL A 212 5.25 -2.99 23.11
C VAL A 212 5.06 -1.61 22.47
N ALA A 213 5.88 -0.65 22.90
CA ALA A 213 5.87 0.70 22.32
C ALA A 213 6.86 0.85 21.17
N GLU A 214 7.90 0.02 21.18
CA GLU A 214 9.01 0.08 20.24
C GLU A 214 9.41 -1.33 19.82
N LEU A 215 9.99 -1.44 18.63
CA LEU A 215 10.64 -2.67 18.22
C LEU A 215 11.88 -2.93 19.08
N ARG A 216 12.24 -4.21 19.21
CA ARG A 216 13.56 -4.58 19.75
C ARG A 216 14.66 -3.87 18.95
N SER A 217 15.75 -3.48 19.61
CA SER A 217 16.87 -2.77 18.96
C SER A 217 17.49 -3.56 17.79
N ASP A 218 17.41 -4.89 17.83
CA ASP A 218 17.94 -5.82 16.85
C ASP A 218 16.88 -6.33 15.82
N ALA A 219 15.64 -5.82 15.88
CA ALA A 219 14.58 -6.26 14.98
C ALA A 219 14.78 -5.79 13.53
N ILE A 220 15.49 -4.69 13.32
CA ILE A 220 15.79 -4.17 11.98
C ILE A 220 17.20 -4.60 11.59
N VAL A 221 17.28 -5.57 10.68
CA VAL A 221 18.52 -6.16 10.20
C VAL A 221 18.77 -5.69 8.76
N THR A 222 19.73 -4.79 8.56
CA THR A 222 20.06 -4.25 7.23
C THR A 222 21.28 -4.90 6.58
N LYS A 223 22.09 -5.63 7.32
CA LYS A 223 23.39 -6.15 6.85
C LYS A 223 23.30 -6.91 5.53
N PHE A 224 22.29 -7.74 5.33
CA PHE A 224 22.15 -8.53 4.11
C PHE A 224 21.79 -7.66 2.88
N ALA A 225 20.95 -6.64 3.09
CA ALA A 225 20.63 -5.65 2.07
C ALA A 225 21.87 -4.80 1.73
N ASP A 226 22.61 -4.35 2.76
CA ASP A 226 23.81 -3.54 2.59
C ASP A 226 24.91 -4.33 1.86
N GLU A 227 25.08 -5.62 2.17
CA GLU A 227 25.99 -6.53 1.47
C GLU A 227 25.59 -6.75 0.01
N ALA A 228 24.30 -6.95 -0.28
CA ALA A 228 23.79 -7.10 -1.64
C ALA A 228 24.03 -5.83 -2.49
N LEU A 229 23.77 -4.65 -1.93
CA LEU A 229 24.04 -3.37 -2.59
C LEU A 229 25.53 -3.18 -2.87
N LYS A 230 26.37 -3.42 -1.85
CA LYS A 230 27.83 -3.31 -1.95
C LYS A 230 28.40 -4.25 -3.04
N ALA A 231 27.94 -5.50 -3.06
CA ALA A 231 28.42 -6.49 -4.03
C ALA A 231 28.16 -6.07 -5.49
N ARG A 232 27.16 -5.24 -5.74
CA ARG A 232 26.77 -4.74 -7.07
C ARG A 232 27.14 -3.27 -7.30
N ASN A 233 27.83 -2.63 -6.36
CA ASN A 233 28.16 -1.19 -6.40
C ASN A 233 26.94 -0.31 -6.58
N LEU A 234 25.83 -0.68 -5.91
CA LEU A 234 24.56 0.05 -5.93
C LEU A 234 24.39 0.84 -4.64
N LYS A 235 23.49 1.84 -4.70
CA LYS A 235 23.07 2.67 -3.56
C LYS A 235 21.55 2.67 -3.46
N ALA A 236 21.03 2.75 -2.24
CA ALA A 236 19.59 2.96 -1.99
C ALA A 236 19.20 4.44 -2.23
N PRO A 237 17.99 4.70 -2.79
CA PRO A 237 17.05 3.73 -3.35
C PRO A 237 17.57 3.07 -4.62
N VAL A 238 17.13 1.84 -4.91
CA VAL A 238 17.60 1.10 -6.09
C VAL A 238 16.82 1.45 -7.35
N GLY A 239 15.70 2.16 -7.23
CA GLY A 239 14.91 2.67 -8.33
C GLY A 239 13.53 3.15 -7.91
N ASP A 240 12.81 3.65 -8.89
CA ASP A 240 11.41 4.02 -8.80
C ASP A 240 10.62 3.21 -9.83
N VAL A 241 9.42 2.80 -9.46
CA VAL A 241 8.44 2.34 -10.44
C VAL A 241 7.69 3.55 -10.94
N THR A 242 7.76 3.80 -12.23
CA THR A 242 7.15 4.96 -12.87
C THR A 242 5.69 4.69 -13.22
N VAL A 243 4.91 5.76 -13.27
CA VAL A 243 3.55 5.70 -13.80
C VAL A 243 3.62 5.50 -15.30
N ILE A 244 2.93 4.47 -15.80
CA ILE A 244 2.72 4.24 -17.24
C ILE A 244 1.25 4.49 -17.53
N ASN A 245 0.95 5.41 -18.44
CA ASN A 245 -0.42 5.79 -18.79
C ASN A 245 -0.63 5.83 -20.31
N PRO A 246 -1.53 4.99 -20.88
CA PRO A 246 -2.29 3.97 -20.16
C PRO A 246 -1.41 2.86 -19.58
N ALA A 247 -1.86 2.26 -18.48
CA ALA A 247 -1.15 1.13 -17.87
C ALA A 247 -1.02 -0.02 -18.88
N PRO A 248 0.11 -0.78 -18.90
CA PRO A 248 0.35 -1.84 -19.89
C PRO A 248 -0.69 -2.97 -19.77
N ASN A 249 -1.11 -3.48 -20.93
CA ASN A 249 -2.04 -4.61 -21.05
C ASN A 249 -1.29 -5.89 -21.35
#